data_9ba9d2574283da88d6b322a45d17215d
#
_entry.id   9ba9d2574283da88d6b322a45d17215d
#
_cell.length_a   1.000
_cell.length_b   1.000
_cell.length_c   1.000
_cell.angle_alpha   90.00
_cell.angle_beta   90.00
_cell.angle_gamma   90.00
#
_symmetry.space_group_name_H-M   'P 1'
#
loop_
_entity.id
_entity.type
_entity.pdbx_description
1 polymer ?
#
loop_
_entity_poly.entity_id
_entity_poly.type
_entity_poly.pdbx_seq_one_letter_code
_entity_poly.pdbx_strand_id
1 'polypeptide(L)'
;GGHTTFALRVALEQVMSIGEGVDFLLSLDQETVDMHGSEVRDGGYIICDSKVNPDFSKFEGTKVNCLSLPISETAMKQGSMLMRNIVALGMSVALLGFDTKMFKDAIAAKFAKKSQEIVDKNLAAFDDGYGLVMEKLGDVEIDTLPAPGKKDQMFLLGNEACALGAIAAGSRFMASYPITPASEVMEYMIKNMDKLGATIVQTEDEIAACMTAMGGVYAGVRGFTCTSGPGLSLMAESLSMASMAELP
;
A
#
# COMPACT_ATOMS: atom_id res chain seq x y z
N GLY A 1 0.70 -4.16 17.52
CA GLY A 1 -0.09 -3.54 16.51
C GLY A 1 -0.87 -2.38 17.11
N GLY A 2 -1.11 -1.37 16.34
CA GLY A 2 -2.00 -0.26 16.65
C GLY A 2 -3.01 -0.11 15.53
N HIS A 3 -3.83 0.93 15.60
CA HIS A 3 -4.75 1.30 14.55
C HIS A 3 -3.98 1.57 13.25
N THR A 4 -4.45 1.03 12.14
CA THR A 4 -3.84 1.22 10.82
C THR A 4 -4.92 1.52 9.80
N THR A 5 -4.69 2.55 8.99
CA THR A 5 -5.58 2.92 7.88
C THR A 5 -4.82 2.92 6.57
N PHE A 6 -5.55 2.74 5.49
CA PHE A 6 -5.05 2.90 4.14
C PHE A 6 -6.04 3.76 3.36
N ALA A 7 -5.58 4.86 2.80
CA ALA A 7 -6.38 5.74 1.97
C ALA A 7 -5.96 5.63 0.51
N LEU A 8 -6.92 5.56 -0.40
CA LEU A 8 -6.72 5.50 -1.84
C LEU A 8 -7.60 6.55 -2.51
N ARG A 9 -7.01 7.36 -3.37
CA ARG A 9 -7.74 8.26 -4.24
C ARG A 9 -7.57 7.83 -5.69
N VAL A 10 -8.69 7.68 -6.38
CA VAL A 10 -8.73 7.36 -7.80
C VAL A 10 -9.46 8.48 -8.52
N ALA A 11 -8.91 8.99 -9.62
CA ALA A 11 -9.50 10.03 -10.42
C ALA A 11 -9.08 9.90 -11.89
N LEU A 12 -9.80 10.57 -12.79
CA LEU A 12 -9.45 10.65 -14.21
C LEU A 12 -8.30 11.62 -14.47
N GLU A 13 -8.14 12.59 -13.59
CA GLU A 13 -7.09 13.59 -13.63
C GLU A 13 -5.87 13.13 -12.80
N GLN A 14 -4.76 13.83 -12.96
CA GLN A 14 -3.56 13.56 -12.18
C GLN A 14 -3.80 13.86 -10.71
N VAL A 15 -3.64 12.83 -9.86
CA VAL A 15 -3.78 12.96 -8.41
C VAL A 15 -2.44 13.33 -7.79
N MET A 16 -2.39 14.47 -7.09
CA MET A 16 -1.20 14.98 -6.41
C MET A 16 -1.27 14.84 -4.89
N SER A 17 -2.45 14.53 -4.33
CA SER A 17 -2.65 14.32 -2.89
C SER A 17 -3.86 13.42 -2.65
N ILE A 18 -3.96 12.85 -1.46
CA ILE A 18 -5.16 12.10 -1.05
C ILE A 18 -6.40 13.02 -0.99
N GLY A 19 -6.22 14.31 -0.66
CA GLY A 19 -7.30 15.26 -0.49
C GLY A 19 -7.95 15.15 0.89
N GLU A 20 -9.05 15.88 1.07
CA GLU A 20 -9.87 15.86 2.28
C GLU A 20 -11.17 15.10 2.02
N GLY A 21 -11.62 14.35 3.03
CA GLY A 21 -12.83 13.54 2.98
C GLY A 21 -12.71 12.30 2.07
N VAL A 22 -13.57 11.35 2.31
CA VAL A 22 -13.65 10.10 1.57
C VAL A 22 -15.05 9.84 1.06
N ASP A 23 -15.18 9.14 -0.05
CA ASP A 23 -16.48 8.78 -0.62
C ASP A 23 -17.03 7.51 0.02
N PHE A 24 -16.14 6.63 0.49
CA PHE A 24 -16.54 5.53 1.36
C PHE A 24 -15.43 5.13 2.34
N LEU A 25 -15.84 4.66 3.51
CA LEU A 25 -15.01 4.09 4.55
C LEU A 25 -15.40 2.61 4.72
N LEU A 26 -14.42 1.72 4.59
CA LEU A 26 -14.59 0.31 4.91
C LEU A 26 -13.85 -0.01 6.20
N SER A 27 -14.58 -0.48 7.20
CA SER A 27 -14.09 -0.72 8.54
C SER A 27 -14.24 -2.19 8.95
N LEU A 28 -13.29 -2.68 9.72
CA LEU A 28 -13.34 -4.01 10.34
C LEU A 28 -13.61 -3.95 11.85
N ASP A 29 -13.69 -2.74 12.42
CA ASP A 29 -13.92 -2.48 13.84
C ASP A 29 -14.63 -1.15 14.09
N GLN A 30 -15.14 -0.97 15.31
CA GLN A 30 -15.83 0.25 15.71
C GLN A 30 -14.87 1.45 15.84
N GLU A 31 -13.62 1.21 16.27
CA GLU A 31 -12.62 2.26 16.45
C GLU A 31 -12.40 3.03 15.15
N THR A 32 -12.31 2.33 14.02
CA THR A 32 -12.20 2.94 12.68
C THR A 32 -13.42 3.81 12.34
N VAL A 33 -14.62 3.35 12.66
CA VAL A 33 -15.86 4.15 12.44
C VAL A 33 -15.83 5.41 13.30
N ASP A 34 -15.42 5.30 14.55
CA ASP A 34 -15.38 6.42 15.49
C ASP A 34 -14.35 7.48 15.11
N MET A 35 -13.20 7.06 14.60
CA MET A 35 -12.10 7.94 14.22
C MET A 35 -12.27 8.59 12.86
N HIS A 36 -12.76 7.84 11.87
CA HIS A 36 -12.75 8.25 10.46
C HIS A 36 -14.13 8.43 9.85
N GLY A 37 -15.20 8.04 10.53
CA GLY A 37 -16.55 8.15 9.98
C GLY A 37 -16.95 9.58 9.63
N SER A 38 -16.46 10.58 10.40
CA SER A 38 -16.70 12.00 10.12
C SER A 38 -16.00 12.53 8.86
N GLU A 39 -15.06 11.79 8.31
CA GLU A 39 -14.38 12.12 7.05
C GLU A 39 -15.22 11.73 5.83
N VAL A 40 -16.27 10.93 6.01
CA VAL A 40 -17.14 10.49 4.92
C VAL A 40 -18.05 11.63 4.48
N ARG A 41 -18.05 11.92 3.20
CA ARG A 41 -18.81 13.00 2.57
C ARG A 41 -20.31 12.69 2.53
N ASP A 42 -21.11 13.73 2.37
CA ASP A 42 -22.54 13.61 2.10
C ASP A 42 -22.81 12.69 0.90
N GLY A 43 -23.68 11.71 1.07
CA GLY A 43 -23.98 10.68 0.07
C GLY A 43 -23.00 9.48 0.07
N GLY A 44 -21.90 9.58 0.82
CA GLY A 44 -20.92 8.52 0.94
C GLY A 44 -21.38 7.34 1.81
N TYR A 45 -20.52 6.34 1.92
CA TYR A 45 -20.82 5.08 2.60
C TYR A 45 -19.84 4.78 3.73
N ILE A 46 -20.38 4.32 4.86
CA ILE A 46 -19.63 3.63 5.91
C ILE A 46 -20.05 2.18 5.89
N ILE A 47 -19.12 1.27 5.60
CA ILE A 47 -19.33 -0.17 5.70
C ILE A 47 -18.52 -0.69 6.86
N CYS A 48 -19.17 -1.37 7.81
CA CYS A 48 -18.50 -2.01 8.93
C CYS A 48 -18.86 -3.49 9.04
N ASP A 49 -17.90 -4.28 9.54
CA ASP A 49 -18.12 -5.71 9.77
C ASP A 49 -19.22 -5.92 10.83
N SER A 50 -20.27 -6.64 10.47
CA SER A 50 -21.41 -6.94 11.37
C SER A 50 -20.99 -7.70 12.64
N LYS A 51 -19.86 -8.38 12.60
CA LYS A 51 -19.31 -9.12 13.75
C LYS A 51 -19.09 -8.25 14.99
N VAL A 52 -18.80 -6.96 14.80
CA VAL A 52 -18.53 -6.02 15.91
C VAL A 52 -19.78 -5.28 16.38
N ASN A 53 -20.96 -5.56 15.80
CA ASN A 53 -22.21 -4.86 16.09
C ASN A 53 -22.02 -3.33 16.04
N PRO A 54 -21.69 -2.75 14.87
CA PRO A 54 -21.29 -1.35 14.78
C PRO A 54 -22.39 -0.39 15.24
N ASP A 55 -22.01 0.62 16.01
CA ASP A 55 -22.85 1.73 16.40
C ASP A 55 -22.71 2.87 15.39
N PHE A 56 -23.79 3.17 14.69
CA PHE A 56 -23.88 4.27 13.73
C PHE A 56 -24.72 5.46 14.23
N SER A 57 -25.05 5.52 15.52
CA SER A 57 -25.92 6.56 16.09
C SER A 57 -25.42 7.98 15.79
N LYS A 58 -24.10 8.19 15.70
CA LYS A 58 -23.47 9.47 15.33
C LYS A 58 -23.84 9.95 13.92
N PHE A 59 -24.29 9.06 13.06
CA PHE A 59 -24.60 9.34 11.64
C PHE A 59 -26.10 9.41 11.38
N GLU A 60 -26.95 9.19 12.40
CA GLU A 60 -28.39 9.34 12.28
C GLU A 60 -28.76 10.78 11.90
N GLY A 61 -29.60 10.94 10.87
CA GLY A 61 -29.99 12.24 10.35
C GLY A 61 -28.95 12.93 9.46
N THR A 62 -27.79 12.34 9.24
CA THR A 62 -26.83 12.77 8.22
C THR A 62 -27.19 12.17 6.85
N LYS A 63 -26.48 12.60 5.82
CA LYS A 63 -26.60 12.00 4.46
C LYS A 63 -25.61 10.85 4.22
N VAL A 64 -24.94 10.36 5.26
CA VAL A 64 -24.01 9.25 5.16
C VAL A 64 -24.77 7.92 5.23
N ASN A 65 -24.50 7.02 4.31
CA ASN A 65 -25.12 5.69 4.27
C ASN A 65 -24.30 4.70 5.10
N CYS A 66 -24.91 4.13 6.14
CA CYS A 66 -24.22 3.18 7.04
C CYS A 66 -24.72 1.74 6.78
N LEU A 67 -23.78 0.84 6.53
CA LEU A 67 -24.07 -0.56 6.25
C LEU A 67 -23.27 -1.47 7.20
N SER A 68 -23.99 -2.39 7.87
CA SER A 68 -23.39 -3.47 8.64
C SER A 68 -23.43 -4.74 7.79
N LEU A 69 -22.27 -5.25 7.35
CA LEU A 69 -22.17 -6.40 6.46
C LEU A 69 -21.29 -7.51 7.05
N PRO A 70 -21.57 -8.81 6.77
CA PRO A 70 -20.91 -9.94 7.41
C PRO A 70 -19.53 -10.24 6.81
N ILE A 71 -18.58 -9.31 6.87
CA ILE A 71 -17.24 -9.41 6.24
C ILE A 71 -16.46 -10.60 6.80
N SER A 72 -16.35 -10.68 8.13
CA SER A 72 -15.64 -11.78 8.80
C SER A 72 -16.27 -13.14 8.57
N GLU A 73 -17.60 -13.21 8.61
CA GLU A 73 -18.32 -14.46 8.37
C GLU A 73 -18.09 -14.95 6.93
N THR A 74 -18.20 -14.05 5.96
CA THR A 74 -17.96 -14.35 4.54
C THR A 74 -16.54 -14.83 4.30
N ALA A 75 -15.53 -14.19 4.91
CA ALA A 75 -14.16 -14.64 4.84
C ALA A 75 -13.97 -16.05 5.43
N MET A 76 -14.63 -16.35 6.56
CA MET A 76 -14.56 -17.67 7.20
C MET A 76 -15.23 -18.76 6.36
N LYS A 77 -16.30 -18.48 5.62
CA LYS A 77 -16.92 -19.43 4.67
C LYS A 77 -15.91 -19.91 3.63
N GLN A 78 -14.98 -19.05 3.21
CA GLN A 78 -13.91 -19.38 2.27
C GLN A 78 -12.68 -20.01 2.96
N GLY A 79 -12.71 -20.17 4.29
CA GLY A 79 -11.74 -20.96 5.07
C GLY A 79 -10.72 -20.17 5.89
N SER A 80 -10.67 -18.84 5.84
CA SER A 80 -9.71 -18.07 6.63
C SER A 80 -10.11 -16.62 6.88
N MET A 81 -9.93 -16.15 8.11
CA MET A 81 -10.07 -14.74 8.47
C MET A 81 -9.12 -13.81 7.67
N LEU A 82 -8.02 -14.32 7.18
CA LEU A 82 -7.09 -13.53 6.34
C LEU A 82 -7.74 -13.09 5.02
N MET A 83 -8.80 -13.76 4.59
CA MET A 83 -9.53 -13.41 3.38
C MET A 83 -10.46 -12.20 3.54
N ARG A 84 -10.60 -11.64 4.75
CA ARG A 84 -11.36 -10.38 4.96
C ARG A 84 -10.93 -9.26 4.03
N ASN A 85 -9.62 -9.14 3.78
CA ASN A 85 -9.11 -8.11 2.87
C ASN A 85 -9.54 -8.33 1.42
N ILE A 86 -9.72 -9.58 1.02
CA ILE A 86 -10.20 -9.93 -0.33
C ILE A 86 -11.71 -9.70 -0.45
N VAL A 87 -12.47 -10.07 0.59
CA VAL A 87 -13.92 -9.74 0.67
C VAL A 87 -14.09 -8.21 0.61
N ALA A 88 -13.32 -7.47 1.41
CA ALA A 88 -13.31 -6.01 1.44
C ALA A 88 -12.96 -5.40 0.06
N LEU A 89 -12.01 -6.00 -0.66
CA LEU A 89 -11.66 -5.58 -2.02
C LEU A 89 -12.84 -5.77 -2.98
N GLY A 90 -13.54 -6.91 -2.91
CA GLY A 90 -14.76 -7.16 -3.71
C GLY A 90 -15.84 -6.11 -3.43
N MET A 91 -16.07 -5.78 -2.16
CA MET A 91 -17.00 -4.75 -1.74
C MET A 91 -16.62 -3.37 -2.30
N SER A 92 -15.33 -3.01 -2.22
CA SER A 92 -14.83 -1.74 -2.74
C SER A 92 -15.00 -1.63 -4.26
N VAL A 93 -14.76 -2.72 -4.97
CA VAL A 93 -14.92 -2.78 -6.44
C VAL A 93 -16.39 -2.63 -6.82
N ALA A 94 -17.32 -3.23 -6.05
CA ALA A 94 -18.76 -3.06 -6.25
C ALA A 94 -19.20 -1.59 -6.05
N LEU A 95 -18.73 -0.93 -4.97
CA LEU A 95 -19.05 0.46 -4.68
C LEU A 95 -18.49 1.45 -5.71
N LEU A 96 -17.34 1.15 -6.29
CA LEU A 96 -16.68 2.01 -7.27
C LEU A 96 -17.07 1.68 -8.72
N GLY A 97 -17.85 0.61 -8.93
CA GLY A 97 -18.30 0.19 -10.25
C GLY A 97 -17.16 -0.20 -11.19
N PHE A 98 -16.04 -0.67 -10.67
CA PHE A 98 -14.90 -1.09 -11.49
C PHE A 98 -15.13 -2.45 -12.15
N ASP A 99 -14.44 -2.67 -13.28
CA ASP A 99 -14.42 -3.98 -13.94
C ASP A 99 -13.79 -5.04 -13.03
N THR A 100 -14.60 -6.02 -12.63
CA THR A 100 -14.18 -7.13 -11.75
C THR A 100 -13.06 -7.96 -12.34
N LYS A 101 -13.00 -8.09 -13.69
CA LYS A 101 -12.01 -8.91 -14.37
C LYS A 101 -10.59 -8.47 -14.05
N MET A 102 -10.32 -7.17 -14.06
CA MET A 102 -8.99 -6.63 -13.76
C MET A 102 -8.52 -7.03 -12.35
N PHE A 103 -9.41 -6.99 -11.37
CA PHE A 103 -9.09 -7.35 -9.97
C PHE A 103 -8.92 -8.86 -9.82
N LYS A 104 -9.76 -9.67 -10.45
CA LYS A 104 -9.64 -11.12 -10.45
C LYS A 104 -8.31 -11.58 -11.09
N ASP A 105 -7.93 -10.98 -12.21
CA ASP A 105 -6.65 -11.26 -12.86
C ASP A 105 -5.46 -10.89 -11.93
N ALA A 106 -5.55 -9.77 -11.20
CA ALA A 106 -4.54 -9.36 -10.23
C ALA A 106 -4.47 -10.31 -9.02
N ILE A 107 -5.62 -10.77 -8.49
CA ILE A 107 -5.69 -11.77 -7.41
C ILE A 107 -5.04 -13.08 -7.89
N ALA A 108 -5.43 -13.58 -9.06
CA ALA A 108 -4.85 -14.81 -9.62
C ALA A 108 -3.33 -14.69 -9.79
N ALA A 109 -2.83 -13.59 -10.33
CA ALA A 109 -1.41 -13.34 -10.47
C ALA A 109 -0.67 -13.26 -9.12
N LYS A 110 -1.25 -12.60 -8.11
CA LYS A 110 -0.66 -12.50 -6.77
C LYS A 110 -0.51 -13.85 -6.08
N PHE A 111 -1.47 -14.73 -6.27
CA PHE A 111 -1.48 -16.06 -5.64
C PHE A 111 -0.99 -17.19 -6.56
N ALA A 112 -0.53 -16.88 -7.79
CA ALA A 112 -0.08 -17.86 -8.79
C ALA A 112 1.01 -18.83 -8.29
N LYS A 113 1.83 -18.44 -7.30
CA LYS A 113 2.85 -19.29 -6.68
C LYS A 113 2.31 -20.22 -5.58
N LYS A 114 1.01 -20.13 -5.26
CA LYS A 114 0.32 -20.98 -4.29
C LYS A 114 -0.44 -22.11 -5.01
N SER A 115 -1.12 -22.96 -4.26
CA SER A 115 -1.99 -23.98 -4.87
C SER A 115 -3.19 -23.35 -5.57
N GLN A 116 -3.71 -24.02 -6.60
CA GLN A 116 -4.91 -23.57 -7.32
C GLN A 116 -6.11 -23.38 -6.36
N GLU A 117 -6.25 -24.25 -5.36
CA GLU A 117 -7.27 -24.13 -4.32
C GLU A 117 -7.23 -22.78 -3.59
N ILE A 118 -6.02 -22.26 -3.31
CA ILE A 118 -5.87 -20.94 -2.66
C ILE A 118 -6.29 -19.83 -3.61
N VAL A 119 -5.97 -19.93 -4.89
CA VAL A 119 -6.40 -18.97 -5.91
C VAL A 119 -7.93 -18.94 -5.98
N ASP A 120 -8.55 -20.11 -6.12
CA ASP A 120 -10.00 -20.25 -6.27
C ASP A 120 -10.76 -19.71 -5.04
N LYS A 121 -10.27 -20.01 -3.82
CA LYS A 121 -10.85 -19.48 -2.58
C LYS A 121 -10.76 -17.95 -2.50
N ASN A 122 -9.65 -17.36 -2.94
CA ASN A 122 -9.52 -15.90 -2.96
C ASN A 122 -10.45 -15.26 -4.02
N LEU A 123 -10.60 -15.88 -5.18
CA LEU A 123 -11.56 -15.41 -6.19
C LEU A 123 -13.00 -15.51 -5.69
N ALA A 124 -13.36 -16.62 -5.03
CA ALA A 124 -14.68 -16.78 -4.41
C ALA A 124 -14.92 -15.75 -3.30
N ALA A 125 -13.93 -15.49 -2.44
CA ALA A 125 -14.04 -14.46 -1.40
C ALA A 125 -14.26 -13.05 -1.99
N PHE A 126 -13.61 -12.75 -3.11
CA PHE A 126 -13.82 -11.51 -3.85
C PHE A 126 -15.27 -11.42 -4.40
N ASP A 127 -15.74 -12.48 -5.04
CA ASP A 127 -17.09 -12.53 -5.61
C ASP A 127 -18.18 -12.44 -4.52
N ASP A 128 -17.99 -13.10 -3.39
CA ASP A 128 -18.89 -13.01 -2.24
C ASP A 128 -18.95 -11.57 -1.70
N GLY A 129 -17.78 -10.91 -1.56
CA GLY A 129 -17.71 -9.51 -1.12
C GLY A 129 -18.43 -8.56 -2.08
N TYR A 130 -18.20 -8.73 -3.38
CA TYR A 130 -18.89 -7.98 -4.42
C TYR A 130 -20.43 -8.17 -4.33
N GLY A 131 -20.86 -9.44 -4.21
CA GLY A 131 -22.29 -9.80 -4.10
C GLY A 131 -22.97 -9.19 -2.88
N LEU A 132 -22.31 -9.14 -1.71
CA LEU A 132 -22.87 -8.53 -0.49
C LEU A 132 -23.28 -7.07 -0.69
N VAL A 133 -22.49 -6.29 -1.42
CA VAL A 133 -22.78 -4.87 -1.70
C VAL A 133 -23.90 -4.78 -2.73
N MET A 134 -23.81 -5.53 -3.82
CA MET A 134 -24.82 -5.51 -4.88
C MET A 134 -26.21 -5.94 -4.38
N GLU A 135 -26.28 -6.94 -3.47
CA GLU A 135 -27.53 -7.34 -2.84
C GLU A 135 -28.17 -6.23 -2.00
N LYS A 136 -27.34 -5.42 -1.29
CA LYS A 136 -27.81 -4.35 -0.42
C LYS A 136 -28.15 -3.07 -1.15
N LEU A 137 -27.37 -2.71 -2.15
CA LEU A 137 -27.56 -1.49 -2.91
C LEU A 137 -28.61 -1.65 -4.02
N GLY A 138 -28.86 -2.89 -4.50
CA GLY A 138 -29.78 -3.16 -5.59
C GLY A 138 -29.35 -2.42 -6.87
N ASP A 139 -30.32 -1.76 -7.51
CA ASP A 139 -30.11 -1.00 -8.75
C ASP A 139 -29.66 0.47 -8.50
N VAL A 140 -28.97 0.73 -7.38
CA VAL A 140 -28.42 2.07 -7.16
C VAL A 140 -27.37 2.36 -8.24
N GLU A 141 -27.60 3.43 -8.97
CA GLU A 141 -26.64 3.91 -9.98
C GLU A 141 -25.39 4.42 -9.26
N ILE A 142 -24.31 3.68 -9.35
CA ILE A 142 -23.02 4.05 -8.80
C ILE A 142 -22.29 4.84 -9.89
N ASP A 143 -21.83 6.05 -9.53
CA ASP A 143 -20.98 6.86 -10.42
C ASP A 143 -19.68 6.08 -10.70
N THR A 144 -19.65 5.42 -11.83
CA THR A 144 -18.50 4.58 -12.22
C THR A 144 -17.43 5.44 -12.88
N LEU A 145 -16.20 5.30 -12.41
CA LEU A 145 -15.07 5.84 -13.14
C LEU A 145 -14.88 5.03 -14.43
N PRO A 146 -14.78 5.68 -15.59
CA PRO A 146 -14.52 4.97 -16.83
C PRO A 146 -13.20 4.21 -16.75
N ALA A 147 -13.16 3.06 -17.42
CA ALA A 147 -11.94 2.26 -17.46
C ALA A 147 -10.76 3.11 -17.97
N PRO A 148 -9.64 3.15 -17.26
CA PRO A 148 -8.48 3.92 -17.70
C PRO A 148 -7.99 3.36 -19.03
N GLY A 149 -7.75 4.25 -19.99
CA GLY A 149 -7.03 3.88 -21.20
C GLY A 149 -5.64 3.33 -20.84
N LYS A 150 -5.09 2.45 -21.67
CA LYS A 150 -3.70 1.99 -21.48
C LYS A 150 -2.76 3.21 -21.53
N LYS A 151 -2.08 3.47 -20.42
CA LYS A 151 -1.00 4.43 -20.34
C LYS A 151 0.25 3.66 -19.92
N ASP A 152 1.36 3.88 -20.61
CA ASP A 152 2.68 3.36 -20.18
C ASP A 152 3.16 4.15 -18.96
N GLN A 153 2.58 3.83 -17.83
CA GLN A 153 2.91 4.42 -16.53
C GLN A 153 3.35 3.35 -15.56
N MET A 154 4.40 3.66 -14.78
CA MET A 154 4.78 2.84 -13.63
C MET A 154 4.03 3.33 -12.40
N PHE A 155 3.49 2.39 -11.64
CA PHE A 155 3.02 2.62 -10.29
C PHE A 155 4.13 2.20 -9.32
N LEU A 156 4.64 3.15 -8.54
CA LEU A 156 5.73 2.93 -7.58
C LEU A 156 5.38 3.52 -6.23
N LEU A 157 5.79 2.84 -5.17
CA LEU A 157 5.84 3.43 -3.84
C LEU A 157 7.00 4.44 -3.75
N GLY A 158 6.93 5.40 -2.82
CA GLY A 158 7.95 6.44 -2.67
C GLY A 158 9.36 5.87 -2.51
N ASN A 159 9.53 4.83 -1.67
CA ASN A 159 10.82 4.16 -1.46
C ASN A 159 11.33 3.45 -2.72
N GLU A 160 10.44 2.83 -3.49
CA GLU A 160 10.78 2.21 -4.78
C GLU A 160 11.20 3.27 -5.81
N ALA A 161 10.51 4.41 -5.83
CA ALA A 161 10.86 5.52 -6.70
C ALA A 161 12.23 6.12 -6.35
N CYS A 162 12.56 6.28 -5.05
CA CYS A 162 13.88 6.69 -4.60
C CYS A 162 14.98 5.71 -5.05
N ALA A 163 14.75 4.40 -4.88
CA ALA A 163 15.68 3.38 -5.32
C ALA A 163 15.88 3.40 -6.84
N LEU A 164 14.78 3.49 -7.61
CA LEU A 164 14.83 3.59 -9.06
C LEU A 164 15.57 4.85 -9.53
N GLY A 165 15.37 5.98 -8.84
CA GLY A 165 16.08 7.23 -9.09
C GLY A 165 17.58 7.08 -8.87
N ALA A 166 18.01 6.43 -7.78
CA ALA A 166 19.42 6.14 -7.51
C ALA A 166 20.03 5.25 -8.61
N ILE A 167 19.31 4.21 -9.04
CA ILE A 167 19.74 3.34 -10.16
C ILE A 167 19.88 4.14 -11.45
N ALA A 168 18.89 4.96 -11.78
CA ALA A 168 18.89 5.81 -12.98
C ALA A 168 20.01 6.86 -12.94
N ALA A 169 20.34 7.39 -11.75
CA ALA A 169 21.48 8.27 -11.54
C ALA A 169 22.84 7.56 -11.64
N GLY A 170 22.88 6.26 -11.86
CA GLY A 170 24.09 5.48 -12.06
C GLY A 170 24.70 4.92 -10.79
N SER A 171 23.97 4.87 -9.66
CA SER A 171 24.43 4.16 -8.48
C SER A 171 24.59 2.67 -8.79
N ARG A 172 25.76 2.11 -8.44
CA ARG A 172 26.10 0.70 -8.63
C ARG A 172 26.67 0.06 -7.37
N PHE A 173 26.71 0.83 -6.29
CA PHE A 173 27.13 0.37 -4.99
C PHE A 173 26.22 0.91 -3.91
N MET A 174 25.65 0.02 -3.10
CA MET A 174 24.84 0.39 -1.95
C MET A 174 25.35 -0.30 -0.71
N ALA A 175 25.51 0.44 0.38
CA ALA A 175 25.70 -0.12 1.70
C ALA A 175 24.61 0.41 2.62
N SER A 176 23.90 -0.46 3.32
CA SER A 176 22.77 -0.04 4.15
C SER A 176 22.57 -0.94 5.36
N TYR A 177 22.10 -0.35 6.45
CA TYR A 177 21.59 -1.04 7.61
C TYR A 177 20.06 -1.10 7.54
N PRO A 178 19.42 -2.27 7.72
CA PRO A 178 17.98 -2.40 7.63
C PRO A 178 17.27 -1.66 8.76
N ILE A 179 16.47 -0.67 8.42
CA ILE A 179 15.62 0.08 9.34
C ILE A 179 14.32 0.48 8.66
N THR A 180 13.19 0.32 9.35
CA THR A 180 11.88 0.74 8.85
C THR A 180 11.76 2.27 8.90
N PRO A 181 11.26 2.95 7.84
CA PRO A 181 10.75 2.39 6.57
C PRO A 181 11.79 2.26 5.44
N ALA A 182 13.05 2.59 5.67
CA ALA A 182 14.08 2.65 4.63
C ALA A 182 14.47 1.28 4.03
N SER A 183 14.19 0.18 4.73
CA SER A 183 14.48 -1.18 4.24
C SER A 183 13.88 -1.49 2.87
N GLU A 184 12.73 -0.92 2.54
CA GLU A 184 12.07 -1.12 1.24
C GLU A 184 12.92 -0.59 0.07
N VAL A 185 13.69 0.48 0.29
CA VAL A 185 14.65 1.02 -0.70
C VAL A 185 15.71 -0.04 -1.00
N MET A 186 16.31 -0.61 0.05
CA MET A 186 17.32 -1.66 -0.07
C MET A 186 16.77 -2.91 -0.76
N GLU A 187 15.57 -3.35 -0.39
CA GLU A 187 14.91 -4.50 -1.01
C GLU A 187 14.64 -4.30 -2.50
N TYR A 188 14.19 -3.09 -2.89
CA TYR A 188 14.00 -2.76 -4.30
C TYR A 188 15.31 -2.79 -5.07
N MET A 189 16.38 -2.25 -4.48
CA MET A 189 17.70 -2.26 -5.10
C MET A 189 18.25 -3.69 -5.24
N ILE A 190 18.11 -4.54 -4.23
CA ILE A 190 18.51 -5.96 -4.30
C ILE A 190 17.85 -6.67 -5.49
N LYS A 191 16.54 -6.45 -5.68
CA LYS A 191 15.78 -7.09 -6.77
C LYS A 191 16.24 -6.67 -8.18
N ASN A 192 16.78 -5.46 -8.31
CA ASN A 192 17.01 -4.84 -9.62
C ASN A 192 18.49 -4.64 -9.96
N MET A 193 19.36 -4.48 -8.98
CA MET A 193 20.77 -4.16 -9.22
C MET A 193 21.63 -5.34 -9.66
N ASP A 194 21.23 -6.57 -9.34
CA ASP A 194 21.95 -7.78 -9.73
C ASP A 194 22.12 -7.84 -11.26
N LYS A 195 21.06 -7.50 -12.00
CA LYS A 195 21.08 -7.43 -13.47
C LYS A 195 21.99 -6.32 -14.04
N LEU A 196 22.43 -5.39 -13.21
CA LEU A 196 23.24 -4.23 -13.60
C LEU A 196 24.71 -4.40 -13.18
N GLY A 197 25.09 -5.55 -12.64
CA GLY A 197 26.43 -5.81 -12.12
C GLY A 197 26.78 -4.93 -10.92
N ALA A 198 25.78 -4.54 -10.12
CA ALA A 198 25.95 -3.70 -8.95
C ALA A 198 26.10 -4.52 -7.67
N THR A 199 26.69 -3.93 -6.66
CA THR A 199 26.95 -4.58 -5.36
C THR A 199 26.13 -3.92 -4.27
N ILE A 200 25.47 -4.75 -3.44
CA ILE A 200 24.74 -4.30 -2.26
C ILE A 200 25.31 -4.99 -1.03
N VAL A 201 25.66 -4.20 -0.02
CA VAL A 201 26.23 -4.67 1.24
C VAL A 201 25.29 -4.31 2.37
N GLN A 202 24.85 -5.31 3.10
CA GLN A 202 24.19 -5.09 4.39
C GLN A 202 25.27 -4.92 5.46
N THR A 203 25.18 -3.84 6.22
CA THR A 203 26.10 -3.51 7.31
C THR A 203 25.46 -3.78 8.66
N GLU A 204 26.25 -3.73 9.73
CA GLU A 204 25.79 -4.00 11.09
C GLU A 204 25.18 -2.77 11.79
N ASP A 205 25.48 -1.56 11.29
CA ASP A 205 24.91 -0.29 11.78
C ASP A 205 24.96 0.80 10.71
N GLU A 206 24.38 1.96 11.01
CA GLU A 206 24.28 3.09 10.08
C GLU A 206 25.63 3.78 9.85
N ILE A 207 26.52 3.82 10.83
CA ILE A 207 27.86 4.41 10.69
C ILE A 207 28.65 3.58 9.69
N ALA A 208 28.67 2.25 9.86
CA ALA A 208 29.29 1.32 8.93
C ALA A 208 28.67 1.43 7.53
N ALA A 209 27.35 1.61 7.41
CA ALA A 209 26.67 1.81 6.14
C ALA A 209 27.18 3.06 5.41
N CYS A 210 27.19 4.19 6.10
CA CYS A 210 27.64 5.46 5.53
C CYS A 210 29.12 5.39 5.12
N MET A 211 29.97 4.93 6.01
CA MET A 211 31.43 4.82 5.74
C MET A 211 31.73 3.86 4.60
N THR A 212 31.00 2.75 4.50
CA THR A 212 31.17 1.80 3.40
C THR A 212 30.72 2.40 2.06
N ALA A 213 29.59 3.13 2.05
CA ALA A 213 29.13 3.83 0.86
C ALA A 213 30.16 4.89 0.41
N MET A 214 30.72 5.67 1.35
CA MET A 214 31.78 6.64 1.09
C MET A 214 33.07 5.97 0.56
N GLY A 215 33.43 4.80 1.10
CA GLY A 215 34.56 4.01 0.57
C GLY A 215 34.35 3.63 -0.90
N GLY A 216 33.15 3.27 -1.28
CA GLY A 216 32.79 3.05 -2.68
C GLY A 216 32.96 4.31 -3.53
N VAL A 217 32.50 5.45 -3.03
CA VAL A 217 32.68 6.75 -3.72
C VAL A 217 34.17 7.10 -3.87
N TYR A 218 34.95 6.92 -2.82
CA TYR A 218 36.40 7.12 -2.87
C TYR A 218 37.10 6.24 -3.90
N ALA A 219 36.58 5.02 -4.09
CA ALA A 219 37.04 4.09 -5.13
C ALA A 219 36.54 4.41 -6.55
N GLY A 220 35.76 5.48 -6.73
CA GLY A 220 35.23 5.92 -8.03
C GLY A 220 33.88 5.33 -8.43
N VAL A 221 33.17 4.69 -7.52
CA VAL A 221 31.84 4.15 -7.74
C VAL A 221 30.80 5.06 -7.08
N ARG A 222 29.69 5.35 -7.75
CA ARG A 222 28.61 6.12 -7.11
C ARG A 222 27.95 5.28 -6.01
N GLY A 223 28.29 5.61 -4.75
CA GLY A 223 27.76 4.98 -3.55
C GLY A 223 26.39 5.53 -3.17
N PHE A 224 25.61 4.71 -2.49
CA PHE A 224 24.29 5.05 -1.98
C PHE A 224 24.03 4.36 -0.63
N THR A 225 23.42 5.08 0.28
CA THR A 225 22.89 4.53 1.53
C THR A 225 21.52 5.13 1.83
N CYS A 226 20.73 4.46 2.64
CA CYS A 226 19.45 4.97 3.12
C CYS A 226 19.24 4.60 4.59
N THR A 227 18.55 5.47 5.32
CA THR A 227 18.24 5.28 6.73
C THR A 227 16.97 6.05 7.11
N SER A 228 16.63 6.05 8.39
CA SER A 228 15.58 6.88 8.98
C SER A 228 16.17 7.83 10.04
N GLY A 229 15.31 8.59 10.74
CA GLY A 229 15.72 9.66 11.66
C GLY A 229 16.85 9.31 12.62
N PRO A 230 16.75 8.25 13.44
CA PRO A 230 17.80 7.88 14.40
C PRO A 230 19.14 7.56 13.73
N GLY A 231 19.10 6.85 12.61
CA GLY A 231 20.29 6.48 11.86
C GLY A 231 20.99 7.69 11.23
N LEU A 232 20.23 8.70 10.77
CA LEU A 232 20.82 9.95 10.28
C LEU A 232 21.62 10.66 11.37
N SER A 233 21.13 10.65 12.60
CA SER A 233 21.86 11.23 13.74
C SER A 233 23.19 10.53 13.99
N LEU A 234 23.25 9.21 13.83
CA LEU A 234 24.47 8.42 13.93
C LEU A 234 25.47 8.72 12.79
N MET A 235 24.98 9.07 11.61
CA MET A 235 25.82 9.37 10.43
C MET A 235 26.42 10.77 10.44
N ALA A 236 26.12 11.63 11.39
CA ALA A 236 26.56 13.04 11.40
C ALA A 236 28.08 13.21 11.25
N GLU A 237 28.87 12.38 11.93
CA GLU A 237 30.32 12.38 11.82
C GLU A 237 30.78 11.95 10.42
N SER A 238 30.17 10.91 9.87
CA SER A 238 30.48 10.42 8.52
C SER A 238 30.19 11.49 7.46
N LEU A 239 29.08 12.21 7.59
CA LEU A 239 28.73 13.33 6.68
C LEU A 239 29.75 14.47 6.78
N SER A 240 30.22 14.77 7.99
CA SER A 240 31.27 15.78 8.19
C SER A 240 32.59 15.35 7.53
N MET A 241 32.95 14.07 7.64
CA MET A 241 34.11 13.50 6.97
C MET A 241 33.97 13.56 5.44
N ALA A 242 32.78 13.22 4.90
CA ALA A 242 32.53 13.32 3.46
C ALA A 242 32.78 14.74 2.94
N SER A 243 32.27 15.74 3.68
CA SER A 243 32.47 17.16 3.35
C SER A 243 33.95 17.56 3.37
N MET A 244 34.71 17.12 4.38
CA MET A 244 36.13 17.40 4.49
C MET A 244 36.97 16.71 3.42
N ALA A 245 36.56 15.54 2.97
CA ALA A 245 37.23 14.75 1.95
C ALA A 245 36.73 15.05 0.53
N GLU A 246 35.82 16.02 0.36
CA GLU A 246 35.19 16.39 -0.91
C GLU A 246 34.56 15.17 -1.65
N LEU A 247 33.97 14.25 -0.89
CA LEU A 247 33.25 13.07 -1.44
C LEU A 247 31.79 13.44 -1.72
N PRO A 248 31.27 13.16 -2.95
CA PRO A 248 29.89 13.46 -3.34
C PRO A 248 28.85 12.55 -2.70
#